data_7572f01eb9d31c33de9e64b8485a8a7d
#
_entry.id   7572f01eb9d31c33de9e64b8485a8a7d
#
_cell.length_a   1.000
_cell.length_b   1.000
_cell.length_c   1.000
_cell.angle_alpha   90.00
_cell.angle_beta   90.00
_cell.angle_gamma   90.00
#
_symmetry.space_group_name_H-M   'P 1'
#
loop_
_entity.id
_entity.type
_entity.pdbx_description
1 polymer ?
#
loop_
_entity_poly.entity_id
_entity_poly.type
_entity_poly.pdbx_seq_one_letter_code
_entity_poly.pdbx_strand_id
1 'polypeptide(L)'
;LSCSSAASDVYKRQVQWMTAGRGIIHSELPQDHMMENGGRMHGFQIWVNLPAKDKMMKPRYQDIPSSEIPETSDDEGTVWAKVIAGRALGIEAVIDTVIPITLIHVRLKPGATYTQACETDHNVMLYAFGGSVKVAGKPLEDGGLGLLSPGDSVTMTAGKKGAELLILGGPEPVS
;
A
#
# COMPACT_ATOMS: atom_id res chain seq x y z
N LEU A 1 1.79 -11.36 7.72
CA LEU A 1 2.03 -9.92 7.82
C LEU A 1 0.70 -9.20 7.69
N SER A 2 0.33 -8.41 8.66
CA SER A 2 -0.88 -7.57 8.60
C SER A 2 -0.46 -6.11 8.51
N CYS A 3 -0.97 -5.39 7.53
CA CYS A 3 -0.85 -3.95 7.43
C CYS A 3 -2.26 -3.37 7.53
N SER A 4 -2.54 -2.62 8.57
CA SER A 4 -3.83 -1.96 8.76
C SER A 4 -3.66 -0.46 8.63
N SER A 5 -4.41 0.18 7.75
CA SER A 5 -4.51 1.63 7.71
C SER A 5 -5.91 2.05 8.14
N ALA A 6 -6.04 2.60 9.33
CA ALA A 6 -7.32 3.11 9.84
C ALA A 6 -7.47 4.61 9.55
N ALA A 7 -8.66 5.02 9.12
CA ALA A 7 -8.98 6.39 8.77
C ALA A 7 -9.92 7.05 9.77
N SER A 8 -9.39 7.87 10.67
CA SER A 8 -10.12 8.95 11.36
C SER A 8 -9.26 10.21 11.41
N ASP A 9 -9.85 11.39 11.64
CA ASP A 9 -9.19 12.68 11.35
C ASP A 9 -7.90 13.01 12.10
N VAL A 10 -7.60 12.33 13.21
CA VAL A 10 -6.35 12.52 13.97
C VAL A 10 -5.40 11.33 13.83
N TYR A 11 -5.93 10.14 13.54
CA TYR A 11 -5.20 8.88 13.44
C TYR A 11 -5.30 8.23 12.05
N LYS A 12 -5.67 9.02 11.05
CA LYS A 12 -5.77 8.56 9.67
C LYS A 12 -4.42 8.11 9.14
N ARG A 13 -4.37 6.90 8.56
CA ARG A 13 -3.25 6.39 7.77
C ARG A 13 -2.04 5.91 8.58
N GLN A 14 -2.23 5.51 9.82
CA GLN A 14 -1.24 4.74 10.59
C GLN A 14 -1.01 3.38 9.91
N VAL A 15 0.22 2.89 9.94
CA VAL A 15 0.57 1.57 9.44
C VAL A 15 1.10 0.72 10.58
N GLN A 16 0.46 -0.42 10.81
CA GLN A 16 0.94 -1.47 11.69
C GLN A 16 1.55 -2.58 10.84
N TRP A 17 2.86 -2.68 10.88
CA TRP A 17 3.59 -3.69 10.14
C TRP A 17 4.08 -4.79 11.06
N MET A 18 3.41 -5.95 11.01
CA MET A 18 3.76 -7.10 11.82
C MET A 18 4.47 -8.17 11.00
N THR A 19 5.62 -8.61 11.48
CA THR A 19 6.25 -9.83 11.02
C THR A 19 5.99 -10.90 12.07
N ALA A 20 5.04 -11.79 11.84
CA ALA A 20 4.59 -12.76 12.84
C ALA A 20 5.67 -13.80 13.15
N GLY A 21 6.47 -14.22 12.16
CA GLY A 21 7.55 -15.19 12.37
C GLY A 21 7.04 -16.46 13.06
N ARG A 22 7.73 -16.88 14.13
CA ARG A 22 7.36 -18.05 14.94
C ARG A 22 6.12 -17.88 15.83
N GLY A 23 5.40 -16.76 15.67
CA GLY A 23 4.14 -16.45 16.34
C GLY A 23 4.18 -15.16 17.12
N ILE A 24 3.09 -14.41 17.05
CA ILE A 24 2.87 -13.16 17.77
C ILE A 24 1.42 -13.12 18.28
N ILE A 25 1.24 -12.67 19.52
CA ILE A 25 -0.09 -12.38 20.06
C ILE A 25 -0.33 -10.89 19.86
N HIS A 26 -1.45 -10.53 19.25
CA HIS A 26 -1.85 -9.14 19.02
C HIS A 26 -3.35 -8.99 19.13
N SER A 27 -3.80 -7.76 19.26
CA SER A 27 -5.23 -7.40 19.20
C SER A 27 -5.40 -6.23 18.24
N GLU A 28 -6.50 -6.25 17.49
CA GLU A 28 -6.92 -5.17 16.60
C GLU A 28 -8.21 -4.56 17.14
N LEU A 29 -8.07 -3.62 18.08
CA LEU A 29 -9.21 -2.92 18.66
C LEU A 29 -9.32 -1.52 18.03
N PRO A 30 -10.56 -1.03 17.80
CA PRO A 30 -10.76 0.38 17.51
C PRO A 30 -10.21 1.22 18.66
N GLN A 31 -9.74 2.41 18.34
CA GLN A 31 -9.23 3.33 19.37
C GLN A 31 -10.35 3.76 20.34
N ASP A 32 -9.98 4.08 21.58
CA ASP A 32 -10.93 4.38 22.65
C ASP A 32 -11.96 5.44 22.26
N HIS A 33 -11.55 6.53 21.62
CA HIS A 33 -12.45 7.57 21.16
C HIS A 33 -13.48 7.09 20.11
N MET A 34 -13.14 6.09 19.30
CA MET A 34 -14.08 5.48 18.34
C MET A 34 -15.04 4.53 19.02
N MET A 35 -14.58 3.88 20.08
CA MET A 35 -15.45 3.04 20.91
C MET A 35 -16.45 3.86 21.68
N GLU A 36 -16.07 5.07 22.15
CA GLU A 36 -16.94 5.97 22.91
C GLU A 36 -17.90 6.77 22.02
N ASN A 37 -17.43 7.28 20.89
CA ASN A 37 -18.17 8.25 20.07
C ASN A 37 -18.66 7.67 18.73
N GLY A 38 -18.31 6.44 18.42
CA GLY A 38 -18.53 5.85 17.11
C GLY A 38 -17.67 6.50 16.03
N GLY A 39 -17.93 6.14 14.77
CA GLY A 39 -17.21 6.70 13.63
C GLY A 39 -17.07 5.69 12.50
N ARG A 40 -16.57 6.17 11.35
CA ARG A 40 -16.24 5.30 10.22
C ARG A 40 -14.77 4.93 10.26
N MET A 41 -14.49 3.64 10.33
CA MET A 41 -13.15 3.09 10.13
C MET A 41 -13.05 2.53 8.70
N HIS A 42 -12.02 2.93 7.97
CA HIS A 42 -11.71 2.40 6.65
C HIS A 42 -10.22 2.06 6.63
N GLY A 43 -9.91 0.81 6.40
CA GLY A 43 -8.53 0.32 6.37
C GLY A 43 -8.41 -0.89 5.46
N PHE A 44 -7.17 -1.30 5.22
CA PHE A 44 -6.82 -2.48 4.47
C PHE A 44 -6.00 -3.42 5.36
N GLN A 45 -6.36 -4.68 5.38
CA GLN A 45 -5.54 -5.74 5.95
C GLN A 45 -4.90 -6.51 4.82
N ILE A 46 -3.57 -6.45 4.74
CA ILE A 46 -2.79 -7.06 3.67
C ILE A 46 -1.90 -8.13 4.29
N TRP A 47 -1.94 -9.32 3.73
CA TRP A 47 -1.11 -10.44 4.16
C TRP A 47 0.00 -10.68 3.15
N VAL A 48 1.24 -10.66 3.64
CA VAL A 48 2.44 -10.96 2.86
C VAL A 48 3.08 -12.21 3.44
N ASN A 49 3.37 -13.19 2.58
CA ASN A 49 3.98 -14.43 3.01
C ASN A 49 5.50 -14.27 3.19
N LEU A 50 6.06 -14.92 4.21
CA LEU A 50 7.49 -15.01 4.40
C LEU A 50 8.06 -16.22 3.64
N PRO A 51 9.31 -16.14 3.12
CA PRO A 51 10.03 -17.30 2.62
C PRO A 51 10.15 -18.39 3.68
N ALA A 52 10.21 -19.65 3.27
CA ALA A 52 10.27 -20.79 4.18
C ALA A 52 11.39 -20.65 5.24
N LYS A 53 12.56 -20.17 4.85
CA LYS A 53 13.74 -19.96 5.74
C LYS A 53 13.47 -18.94 6.85
N ASP A 54 12.56 -17.98 6.63
CA ASP A 54 12.30 -16.87 7.54
C ASP A 54 10.99 -17.05 8.34
N LYS A 55 10.20 -18.10 8.05
CA LYS A 55 8.91 -18.33 8.73
C LYS A 55 9.03 -18.47 10.25
N MET A 56 10.13 -18.99 10.75
CA MET A 56 10.38 -19.20 12.18
C MET A 56 11.26 -18.11 12.82
N MET A 57 11.48 -17.00 12.11
CA MET A 57 12.24 -15.85 12.65
C MET A 57 11.60 -15.27 13.91
N LYS A 58 12.35 -14.44 14.65
CA LYS A 58 11.81 -13.71 15.80
C LYS A 58 10.72 -12.75 15.33
N PRO A 59 9.54 -12.72 15.98
CA PRO A 59 8.50 -11.75 15.65
C PRO A 59 9.00 -10.31 15.78
N ARG A 60 8.49 -9.43 14.91
CA ARG A 60 8.77 -8.00 14.95
C ARG A 60 7.50 -7.21 14.67
N TYR A 61 7.35 -6.12 15.39
CA TYR A 61 6.24 -5.18 15.25
C TYR A 61 6.79 -3.78 14.98
N GLN A 62 6.30 -3.14 13.95
CA GLN A 62 6.61 -1.76 13.60
C GLN A 62 5.30 -0.99 13.53
N ASP A 63 5.08 -0.13 14.50
CA ASP A 63 3.93 0.78 14.56
C ASP A 63 4.40 2.16 14.12
N ILE A 64 4.06 2.54 12.89
CA ILE A 64 4.55 3.77 12.25
C ILE A 64 3.41 4.79 12.23
N PRO A 65 3.54 5.89 12.97
CA PRO A 65 2.60 6.98 12.90
C PRO A 65 2.46 7.54 11.48
N SER A 66 1.29 8.03 11.14
CA SER A 66 1.05 8.60 9.80
C SER A 66 2.04 9.69 9.42
N SER A 67 2.48 10.49 10.39
CA SER A 67 3.43 11.58 10.19
C SER A 67 4.84 11.13 9.81
N GLU A 68 5.19 9.89 10.11
CA GLU A 68 6.51 9.32 9.83
C GLU A 68 6.54 8.54 8.51
N ILE A 69 5.38 8.25 7.92
CA ILE A 69 5.33 7.59 6.61
C ILE A 69 5.56 8.62 5.52
N PRO A 70 6.61 8.45 4.69
CA PRO A 70 6.96 9.43 3.67
C PRO A 70 5.83 9.67 2.67
N GLU A 71 5.55 10.94 2.41
CA GLU A 71 4.58 11.40 1.43
C GLU A 71 5.26 12.38 0.47
N THR A 72 4.87 12.33 -0.79
CA THR A 72 5.38 13.25 -1.82
C THR A 72 4.35 13.48 -2.91
N SER A 73 4.59 14.49 -3.72
CA SER A 73 3.84 14.77 -4.94
C SER A 73 4.80 15.03 -6.08
N ASP A 74 4.31 14.87 -7.31
CA ASP A 74 5.01 15.39 -8.48
C ASP A 74 5.10 16.92 -8.46
N ASP A 75 5.91 17.50 -9.34
CA ASP A 75 6.13 18.96 -9.41
C ASP A 75 4.84 19.74 -9.73
N GLU A 76 3.91 19.11 -10.44
CA GLU A 76 2.62 19.70 -10.83
C GLU A 76 1.54 19.50 -9.75
N GLY A 77 1.81 18.69 -8.73
CA GLY A 77 0.85 18.32 -7.69
C GLY A 77 -0.37 17.57 -8.24
N THR A 78 -0.20 16.83 -9.33
CA THR A 78 -1.24 16.01 -9.97
C THR A 78 -1.23 14.57 -9.52
N VAL A 79 -0.08 14.11 -9.04
CA VAL A 79 0.18 12.80 -8.46
C VAL A 79 0.63 12.98 -7.02
N TRP A 80 -0.03 12.33 -6.09
CA TRP A 80 0.41 12.24 -4.71
C TRP A 80 0.63 10.76 -4.34
N ALA A 81 1.70 10.50 -3.63
CA ALA A 81 2.04 9.16 -3.16
C ALA A 81 2.42 9.15 -1.68
N LYS A 82 1.94 8.15 -0.95
CA LYS A 82 2.39 7.77 0.39
C LYS A 82 3.10 6.43 0.29
N VAL A 83 4.40 6.42 0.63
CA VAL A 83 5.27 5.25 0.43
C VAL A 83 5.35 4.46 1.73
N ILE A 84 4.58 3.39 1.80
CA ILE A 84 4.49 2.52 2.99
C ILE A 84 5.64 1.50 2.97
N ALA A 85 5.89 0.88 1.81
CA ALA A 85 7.04 0.02 1.58
C ALA A 85 7.51 0.21 0.12
N GLY A 86 8.82 0.12 -0.12
CA GLY A 86 9.44 0.34 -1.42
C GLY A 86 9.73 1.81 -1.73
N ARG A 87 9.59 2.21 -3.00
CA ARG A 87 9.98 3.54 -3.50
C ARG A 87 8.93 4.10 -4.46
N ALA A 88 8.71 5.40 -4.42
CA ALA A 88 7.90 6.13 -5.40
C ALA A 88 8.34 7.59 -5.49
N LEU A 89 8.27 8.21 -6.66
CA LEU A 89 8.54 9.64 -6.87
C LEU A 89 9.83 10.13 -6.19
N GLY A 90 10.89 9.32 -6.22
CA GLY A 90 12.21 9.67 -5.67
C GLY A 90 12.35 9.52 -4.16
N ILE A 91 11.33 9.08 -3.43
CA ILE A 91 11.41 8.82 -1.99
C ILE A 91 11.29 7.32 -1.67
N GLU A 92 11.80 6.94 -0.50
CA GLU A 92 11.85 5.57 -0.01
C GLU A 92 11.09 5.44 1.32
N ALA A 93 10.49 4.27 1.53
CA ALA A 93 9.77 3.95 2.75
C ALA A 93 10.70 3.84 3.97
N VAL A 94 10.13 4.07 5.17
CA VAL A 94 10.84 3.90 6.45
C VAL A 94 10.65 2.49 7.05
N ILE A 95 9.66 1.74 6.57
CA ILE A 95 9.38 0.38 7.05
C ILE A 95 10.44 -0.57 6.52
N ASP A 96 11.09 -1.29 7.44
CA ASP A 96 12.04 -2.34 7.11
C ASP A 96 11.32 -3.68 6.89
N THR A 97 11.38 -4.20 5.67
CA THR A 97 10.70 -5.43 5.25
C THR A 97 11.68 -6.60 5.15
N VAL A 98 11.23 -7.81 5.50
CA VAL A 98 12.07 -9.03 5.42
C VAL A 98 12.39 -9.41 3.97
N ILE A 99 11.46 -9.15 3.07
CA ILE A 99 11.61 -9.32 1.62
C ILE A 99 11.27 -8.00 0.94
N PRO A 100 11.79 -7.73 -0.27
CA PRO A 100 11.47 -6.50 -0.98
C PRO A 100 9.98 -6.45 -1.32
N ILE A 101 9.28 -5.45 -0.75
CA ILE A 101 7.85 -5.24 -0.94
C ILE A 101 7.62 -3.83 -1.48
N THR A 102 6.71 -3.70 -2.41
CA THR A 102 6.13 -2.43 -2.82
C THR A 102 4.72 -2.31 -2.25
N LEU A 103 4.48 -1.28 -1.46
CA LEU A 103 3.14 -0.90 -0.99
C LEU A 103 3.06 0.62 -0.98
N ILE A 104 2.34 1.16 -1.95
CA ILE A 104 2.24 2.59 -2.19
C ILE A 104 0.75 2.95 -2.31
N HIS A 105 0.33 3.94 -1.54
CA HIS A 105 -0.97 4.56 -1.71
C HIS A 105 -0.81 5.77 -2.63
N VAL A 106 -1.54 5.77 -3.74
CA VAL A 106 -1.45 6.81 -4.79
C VAL A 106 -2.79 7.51 -4.95
N ARG A 107 -2.75 8.82 -5.12
CA ARG A 107 -3.87 9.65 -5.58
C ARG A 107 -3.49 10.37 -6.85
N LEU A 108 -4.38 10.30 -7.82
CA LEU A 108 -4.24 10.96 -9.11
C LEU A 108 -5.37 11.95 -9.31
N LYS A 109 -5.05 13.18 -9.67
CA LYS A 109 -6.06 14.15 -10.13
C LYS A 109 -6.71 13.68 -11.43
N PRO A 110 -7.90 14.20 -11.79
CA PRO A 110 -8.56 13.87 -13.05
C PRO A 110 -7.63 13.99 -14.26
N GLY A 111 -7.50 12.90 -15.04
CA GLY A 111 -6.66 12.83 -16.24
C GLY A 111 -5.16 12.75 -16.00
N ALA A 112 -4.69 12.81 -14.76
CA ALA A 112 -3.27 12.67 -14.45
C ALA A 112 -2.75 11.28 -14.83
N THR A 113 -1.51 11.25 -15.28
CA THR A 113 -0.81 10.00 -15.62
C THR A 113 0.39 9.82 -14.72
N TYR A 114 0.55 8.62 -14.19
CA TYR A 114 1.66 8.23 -13.33
C TYR A 114 2.28 6.93 -13.82
N THR A 115 3.60 6.87 -13.83
CA THR A 115 4.36 5.65 -14.11
C THR A 115 5.17 5.26 -12.88
N GLN A 116 4.89 4.08 -12.34
CA GLN A 116 5.63 3.46 -11.25
C GLN A 116 6.60 2.44 -11.81
N ALA A 117 7.87 2.56 -11.45
CA ALA A 117 8.87 1.53 -11.72
C ALA A 117 8.59 0.28 -10.86
N CYS A 118 8.75 -0.88 -11.43
CA CYS A 118 8.53 -2.18 -10.80
C CYS A 118 9.78 -3.06 -10.97
N GLU A 119 10.02 -3.93 -9.99
CA GLU A 119 11.03 -4.98 -10.15
C GLU A 119 10.48 -6.07 -11.08
N THR A 120 11.28 -6.52 -12.03
CA THR A 120 10.84 -7.44 -13.11
C THR A 120 10.48 -8.83 -12.63
N ASP A 121 10.96 -9.23 -11.46
CA ASP A 121 10.69 -10.50 -10.78
C ASP A 121 9.58 -10.39 -9.72
N HIS A 122 8.93 -9.23 -9.62
CA HIS A 122 7.81 -9.02 -8.71
C HIS A 122 6.46 -9.27 -9.39
N ASN A 123 5.57 -9.92 -8.65
CA ASN A 123 4.15 -9.88 -8.95
C ASN A 123 3.58 -8.54 -8.49
N VAL A 124 2.96 -7.81 -9.40
CA VAL A 124 2.40 -6.48 -9.12
C VAL A 124 0.89 -6.47 -9.28
N MET A 125 0.21 -5.86 -8.33
CA MET A 125 -1.24 -5.69 -8.30
C MET A 125 -1.59 -4.22 -8.08
N LEU A 126 -2.72 -3.81 -8.66
CA LEU A 126 -3.34 -2.50 -8.44
C LEU A 126 -4.72 -2.70 -7.85
N TYR A 127 -5.02 -2.05 -6.74
CA TYR A 127 -6.36 -2.05 -6.17
C TYR A 127 -6.92 -0.62 -6.15
N ALA A 128 -7.93 -0.35 -6.97
CA ALA A 128 -8.61 0.94 -7.00
C ALA A 128 -9.72 0.98 -5.94
N PHE A 129 -9.74 2.00 -5.10
CA PHE A 129 -10.76 2.20 -4.06
C PHE A 129 -11.30 3.65 -4.03
N GLY A 130 -11.15 4.35 -5.13
CA GLY A 130 -11.73 5.66 -5.40
C GLY A 130 -11.51 6.05 -6.85
N GLY A 131 -12.58 6.39 -7.57
CA GLY A 131 -12.52 6.75 -8.97
C GLY A 131 -12.15 5.59 -9.90
N SER A 132 -11.33 5.85 -10.92
CA SER A 132 -10.88 4.82 -11.86
C SER A 132 -9.54 5.16 -12.50
N VAL A 133 -8.80 4.16 -12.95
CA VAL A 133 -7.59 4.31 -13.74
C VAL A 133 -7.67 3.46 -15.01
N LYS A 134 -6.97 3.90 -16.06
CA LYS A 134 -6.71 3.11 -17.25
C LYS A 134 -5.28 2.58 -17.20
N VAL A 135 -5.13 1.27 -17.30
CA VAL A 135 -3.83 0.57 -17.26
C VAL A 135 -3.72 -0.32 -18.49
N ALA A 136 -2.66 -0.19 -19.27
CA ALA A 136 -2.47 -0.94 -20.52
C ALA A 136 -3.73 -0.91 -21.44
N GLY A 137 -4.39 0.23 -21.53
CA GLY A 137 -5.61 0.41 -22.32
C GLY A 137 -6.91 -0.12 -21.68
N LYS A 138 -6.85 -0.83 -20.55
CA LYS A 138 -7.99 -1.41 -19.86
C LYS A 138 -8.42 -0.55 -18.67
N PRO A 139 -9.71 -0.32 -18.45
CA PRO A 139 -10.19 0.39 -17.26
C PRO A 139 -10.09 -0.52 -16.03
N LEU A 140 -9.71 0.09 -14.90
CA LEU A 140 -9.80 -0.46 -13.56
C LEU A 140 -10.67 0.50 -12.74
N GLU A 141 -11.88 0.06 -12.43
CA GLU A 141 -12.89 0.86 -11.74
C GLU A 141 -12.77 0.74 -10.22
N ASP A 142 -13.49 1.56 -9.50
CA ASP A 142 -13.60 1.53 -8.03
C ASP A 142 -13.99 0.13 -7.52
N GLY A 143 -13.25 -0.38 -6.53
CA GLY A 143 -13.36 -1.76 -6.02
C GLY A 143 -12.66 -2.80 -6.90
N GLY A 144 -12.06 -2.41 -8.02
CA GLY A 144 -11.38 -3.32 -8.94
C GLY A 144 -9.96 -3.69 -8.49
N LEU A 145 -9.58 -4.94 -8.73
CA LEU A 145 -8.22 -5.45 -8.56
C LEU A 145 -7.65 -5.84 -9.93
N GLY A 146 -6.53 -5.23 -10.29
CA GLY A 146 -5.77 -5.55 -11.51
C GLY A 146 -4.52 -6.35 -11.18
N LEU A 147 -4.38 -7.54 -11.75
CA LEU A 147 -3.13 -8.30 -11.74
C LEU A 147 -2.35 -7.94 -13.00
N LEU A 148 -1.09 -7.57 -12.84
CA LEU A 148 -0.24 -7.17 -13.94
C LEU A 148 0.58 -8.35 -14.47
N SER A 149 0.86 -8.34 -15.76
CA SER A 149 1.88 -9.21 -16.35
C SER A 149 3.29 -8.73 -15.96
N PRO A 150 4.31 -9.61 -16.02
CA PRO A 150 5.69 -9.20 -15.77
C PRO A 150 6.10 -7.98 -16.59
N GLY A 151 6.84 -7.07 -15.97
CA GLY A 151 7.29 -5.83 -16.59
C GLY A 151 8.12 -5.00 -15.61
N ASP A 152 8.80 -3.98 -16.10
CA ASP A 152 9.65 -3.07 -15.34
C ASP A 152 8.94 -1.81 -14.84
N SER A 153 7.72 -1.60 -15.30
CA SER A 153 6.94 -0.42 -14.95
C SER A 153 5.46 -0.60 -15.22
N VAL A 154 4.63 0.21 -14.55
CA VAL A 154 3.20 0.32 -14.80
C VAL A 154 2.81 1.78 -14.97
N THR A 155 2.15 2.09 -16.09
CA THR A 155 1.59 3.41 -16.36
C THR A 155 0.08 3.40 -16.14
N MET A 156 -0.40 4.36 -15.35
CA MET A 156 -1.79 4.54 -14.97
C MET A 156 -2.25 5.93 -15.34
N THR A 157 -3.42 6.05 -15.96
CA THR A 157 -4.05 7.33 -16.25
C THR A 157 -5.39 7.41 -15.55
N ALA A 158 -5.57 8.41 -14.70
CA ALA A 158 -6.80 8.59 -13.94
C ALA A 158 -8.00 8.97 -14.84
N GLY A 159 -9.15 8.48 -14.45
CA GLY A 159 -10.42 8.86 -15.08
C GLY A 159 -10.84 10.29 -14.76
N LYS A 160 -12.06 10.66 -15.23
CA LYS A 160 -12.60 12.03 -15.09
C LYS A 160 -12.82 12.50 -13.66
N LYS A 161 -12.91 11.58 -12.70
CA LYS A 161 -13.08 11.87 -11.26
C LYS A 161 -11.79 11.76 -10.46
N GLY A 162 -10.65 11.50 -11.15
CA GLY A 162 -9.42 11.14 -10.49
C GLY A 162 -9.40 9.67 -10.09
N ALA A 163 -8.40 9.29 -9.31
CA ALA A 163 -8.29 7.93 -8.79
C ALA A 163 -7.57 7.90 -7.43
N GLU A 164 -7.93 6.92 -6.63
CA GLU A 164 -7.24 6.54 -5.41
C GLU A 164 -7.02 5.04 -5.43
N LEU A 165 -5.76 4.60 -5.26
CA LEU A 165 -5.40 3.19 -5.42
C LEU A 165 -4.20 2.80 -4.56
N LEU A 166 -4.09 1.49 -4.31
CA LEU A 166 -2.89 0.85 -3.80
C LEU A 166 -2.13 0.17 -4.94
N ILE A 167 -0.81 0.34 -4.93
CA ILE A 167 0.13 -0.45 -5.71
C ILE A 167 0.79 -1.44 -4.75
N LEU A 168 0.63 -2.72 -5.05
CA LEU A 168 1.18 -3.82 -4.26
C LEU A 168 2.13 -4.62 -5.14
N GLY A 169 3.32 -4.89 -4.64
CA GLY A 169 4.32 -5.67 -5.36
C GLY A 169 5.20 -6.48 -4.42
N GLY A 170 5.67 -7.61 -4.89
CA GLY A 170 6.61 -8.45 -4.17
C GLY A 170 7.06 -9.64 -4.99
N PRO A 171 8.21 -10.25 -4.61
CA PRO A 171 8.73 -11.42 -5.31
C PRO A 171 7.79 -12.61 -5.16
N GLU A 172 7.90 -13.56 -6.08
CA GLU A 172 7.22 -14.85 -5.91
C GLU A 172 7.67 -15.52 -4.61
N PRO A 173 6.73 -16.21 -3.92
CA PRO A 173 7.11 -16.97 -2.73
C PRO A 173 8.10 -18.05 -3.12
N VAL A 174 9.33 -17.99 -2.61
CA VAL A 174 10.30 -19.07 -2.74
C VAL A 174 9.95 -20.14 -1.73
N SER A 175 9.70 -21.34 -2.21
CA SER A 175 9.45 -22.55 -1.43
C SER A 175 10.65 -22.95 -0.58
#